data_20e7b766b83dd62c577f4bdb96fea7f5
#
_entry.id   20e7b766b83dd62c577f4bdb96fea7f5
#
_cell.length_a   1.000
_cell.length_b   1.000
_cell.length_c   1.000
_cell.angle_alpha   90.00
_cell.angle_beta   90.00
_cell.angle_gamma   90.00
#
_symmetry.space_group_name_H-M   'P 1'
#
loop_
_entity.id
_entity.type
_entity.pdbx_description
1 polymer ?
#
loop_
_entity_poly.entity_id
_entity_poly.type
_entity_poly.pdbx_seq_one_letter_code
_entity_poly.pdbx_strand_id
1 'polypeptide(L)'
;MKETAREELKNKKRIVIKIGSSSLTHPETGDVNLVKIERLIRVISDLRGMGREVVLVSSGAIAAGRQALGCQKPQTVAEKQAYAAVGQARLMMVYQKIFSEYNQTAAQVLMTKNTIVDNTSRENARNTFDQLLKLGTVPVVNENDTVSTYEIKFGDNDRLSAIVSALIGADLLVLLSDIDGLYSDDPKMNPDAEFISQVDELSDALMSMGKSTSGSDVGTGGMAAKLYAAKIAAGSGTDMVIANGDDVGVIWDILEGREVGTLFTAHRSPDFTLLDYIESVHP
;
A
#
# COMPACT_ATOMS: atom_id res chain seq x y z
N MET A 1 -18.16 -25.53 12.17
CA MET A 1 -16.81 -25.11 12.58
C MET A 1 -16.76 -23.61 12.38
N LYS A 2 -16.13 -22.84 13.26
CA LYS A 2 -15.84 -21.43 12.96
C LYS A 2 -14.84 -21.37 11.81
N GLU A 3 -15.10 -20.53 10.81
CA GLU A 3 -14.11 -20.24 9.77
C GLU A 3 -12.86 -19.68 10.43
N THR A 4 -11.68 -20.03 9.87
CA THR A 4 -10.42 -19.42 10.30
C THR A 4 -10.33 -17.98 9.80
N ALA A 5 -9.51 -17.14 10.41
CA ALA A 5 -9.32 -15.76 9.96
C ALA A 5 -8.91 -15.69 8.47
N ARG A 6 -8.14 -16.68 7.99
CA ARG A 6 -7.76 -16.75 6.56
C ARG A 6 -8.93 -17.13 5.66
N GLU A 7 -9.78 -18.07 6.07
CA GLU A 7 -10.98 -18.44 5.31
C GLU A 7 -11.96 -17.29 5.18
N GLU A 8 -12.00 -16.37 6.15
CA GLU A 8 -12.84 -15.18 6.10
C GLU A 8 -12.37 -14.14 5.05
N LEU A 9 -11.11 -14.20 4.58
CA LEU A 9 -10.58 -13.29 3.57
C LEU A 9 -11.34 -13.37 2.24
N LYS A 10 -11.90 -14.53 1.90
CA LYS A 10 -12.74 -14.72 0.69
C LYS A 10 -13.99 -13.83 0.69
N ASN A 11 -14.46 -13.40 1.87
CA ASN A 11 -15.69 -12.62 2.04
C ASN A 11 -15.44 -11.10 2.01
N LYS A 12 -14.18 -10.66 1.97
CA LYS A 12 -13.81 -9.24 2.00
C LYS A 12 -14.28 -8.52 0.73
N LYS A 13 -14.95 -7.40 0.90
CA LYS A 13 -15.59 -6.65 -0.20
C LYS A 13 -14.82 -5.41 -0.60
N ARG A 14 -14.40 -4.60 0.37
CA ARG A 14 -13.63 -3.36 0.14
C ARG A 14 -12.17 -3.62 0.42
N ILE A 15 -11.37 -3.64 -0.62
CA ILE A 15 -9.96 -4.05 -0.59
C ILE A 15 -9.07 -2.89 -1.00
N VAL A 16 -8.07 -2.59 -0.18
CA VAL A 16 -6.97 -1.71 -0.55
C VAL A 16 -5.77 -2.58 -0.94
N ILE A 17 -5.23 -2.35 -2.13
CA ILE A 17 -4.01 -3.03 -2.61
C ILE A 17 -2.92 -1.98 -2.70
N LYS A 18 -1.80 -2.20 -2.01
CA LYS A 18 -0.63 -1.35 -2.10
C LYS A 18 0.48 -2.06 -2.87
N ILE A 19 1.11 -1.35 -3.79
CA ILE A 19 2.29 -1.86 -4.50
C ILE A 19 3.45 -0.86 -4.41
N GLY A 20 4.63 -1.38 -4.05
CA GLY A 20 5.86 -0.59 -3.86
C GLY A 20 6.58 -0.28 -5.17
N SER A 21 7.49 0.70 -5.13
CA SER A 21 8.31 1.06 -6.30
C SER A 21 9.20 -0.09 -6.76
N SER A 22 9.83 -0.82 -5.82
CA SER A 22 10.66 -1.99 -6.14
C SER A 22 9.90 -3.05 -6.91
N SER A 23 8.63 -3.28 -6.56
CA SER A 23 7.77 -4.22 -7.27
C SER A 23 7.28 -3.70 -8.62
N LEU A 24 7.22 -2.38 -8.84
CA LEU A 24 6.73 -1.77 -10.08
C LEU A 24 7.84 -1.43 -11.09
N THR A 25 9.10 -1.60 -10.75
CA THR A 25 10.23 -1.26 -11.63
C THR A 25 11.10 -2.48 -11.92
N HIS A 26 11.78 -2.42 -13.05
CA HIS A 26 12.84 -3.37 -13.35
C HIS A 26 14.04 -3.13 -12.46
N PRO A 27 14.59 -4.13 -11.75
CA PRO A 27 15.70 -3.93 -10.82
C PRO A 27 16.98 -3.45 -11.53
N GLU A 28 17.17 -3.83 -12.79
CA GLU A 28 18.38 -3.51 -13.58
C GLU A 28 18.42 -2.05 -14.03
N THR A 29 17.28 -1.50 -14.44
CA THR A 29 17.19 -0.15 -15.02
C THR A 29 16.49 0.84 -14.09
N GLY A 30 15.62 0.33 -13.19
CA GLY A 30 14.71 1.12 -12.39
C GLY A 30 13.58 1.76 -13.19
N ASP A 31 13.37 1.31 -14.43
CA ASP A 31 12.27 1.77 -15.28
C ASP A 31 10.98 1.02 -14.93
N VAL A 32 9.84 1.63 -15.25
CA VAL A 32 8.53 1.06 -14.96
C VAL A 32 8.30 -0.26 -15.68
N ASN A 33 7.93 -1.30 -14.94
CA ASN A 33 7.62 -2.63 -15.46
C ASN A 33 6.15 -2.70 -15.90
N LEU A 34 5.93 -2.47 -17.20
CA LEU A 34 4.58 -2.45 -17.78
C LEU A 34 3.86 -3.80 -17.69
N VAL A 35 4.61 -4.91 -17.80
CA VAL A 35 4.04 -6.27 -17.70
C VAL A 35 3.48 -6.51 -16.30
N LYS A 36 4.20 -6.07 -15.27
CA LYS A 36 3.74 -6.20 -13.88
C LYS A 36 2.52 -5.33 -13.61
N ILE A 37 2.50 -4.09 -14.14
CA ILE A 37 1.33 -3.21 -14.05
C ILE A 37 0.12 -3.84 -14.75
N GLU A 38 0.29 -4.39 -15.95
CA GLU A 38 -0.80 -5.05 -16.70
C GLU A 38 -1.37 -6.23 -15.92
N ARG A 39 -0.53 -7.10 -15.36
CA ARG A 39 -0.97 -8.23 -14.54
C ARG A 39 -1.74 -7.77 -13.30
N LEU A 40 -1.25 -6.73 -12.62
CA LEU A 40 -1.94 -6.16 -11.46
C LEU A 40 -3.33 -5.62 -11.83
N ILE A 41 -3.40 -4.85 -12.92
CA ILE A 41 -4.67 -4.28 -13.39
C ILE A 41 -5.66 -5.39 -13.80
N ARG A 42 -5.19 -6.48 -14.40
CA ARG A 42 -6.02 -7.64 -14.71
C ARG A 42 -6.64 -8.22 -13.44
N VAL A 43 -5.83 -8.47 -12.40
CA VAL A 43 -6.32 -8.96 -11.11
C VAL A 43 -7.36 -8.01 -10.50
N ILE A 44 -7.06 -6.70 -10.49
CA ILE A 44 -7.99 -5.69 -9.97
C ILE A 44 -9.30 -5.67 -10.76
N SER A 45 -9.22 -5.77 -12.09
CA SER A 45 -10.40 -5.75 -12.96
C SER A 45 -11.29 -6.99 -12.73
N ASP A 46 -10.69 -8.16 -12.53
CA ASP A 46 -11.43 -9.39 -12.20
C ASP A 46 -12.10 -9.28 -10.81
N LEU A 47 -11.39 -8.77 -9.80
CA LEU A 47 -11.97 -8.52 -8.47
C LEU A 47 -13.18 -7.59 -8.56
N ARG A 48 -13.07 -6.56 -9.38
CA ARG A 48 -14.18 -5.63 -9.66
C ARG A 48 -15.34 -6.33 -10.36
N GLY A 49 -15.04 -7.18 -11.34
CA GLY A 49 -16.04 -8.02 -12.03
C GLY A 49 -16.80 -8.95 -11.09
N MET A 50 -16.15 -9.37 -9.99
CA MET A 50 -16.77 -10.14 -8.90
C MET A 50 -17.57 -9.28 -7.89
N GLY A 51 -17.72 -7.97 -8.14
CA GLY A 51 -18.47 -7.05 -7.28
C GLY A 51 -17.69 -6.53 -6.06
N ARG A 52 -16.35 -6.65 -6.04
CA ARG A 52 -15.52 -6.08 -4.98
C ARG A 52 -15.19 -4.62 -5.28
N GLU A 53 -15.07 -3.82 -4.25
CA GLU A 53 -14.56 -2.45 -4.32
C GLU A 53 -13.04 -2.49 -4.11
N VAL A 54 -12.28 -1.93 -5.05
CA VAL A 54 -10.81 -1.97 -4.99
C VAL A 54 -10.24 -0.56 -5.09
N VAL A 55 -9.34 -0.24 -4.16
CA VAL A 55 -8.50 0.98 -4.18
C VAL A 55 -7.05 0.55 -4.34
N LEU A 56 -6.35 1.15 -5.29
CA LEU A 56 -4.92 0.89 -5.53
C LEU A 56 -4.09 2.02 -4.94
N VAL A 57 -3.18 1.72 -4.01
CA VAL A 57 -2.15 2.66 -3.55
C VAL A 57 -0.85 2.33 -4.27
N SER A 58 -0.44 3.21 -5.17
CA SER A 58 0.68 2.96 -6.09
C SER A 58 1.85 3.88 -5.82
N SER A 59 3.04 3.31 -5.76
CA SER A 59 4.31 4.03 -5.82
C SER A 59 4.77 4.17 -7.29
N GLY A 60 5.99 4.67 -7.49
CA GLY A 60 6.67 4.63 -8.79
C GLY A 60 6.62 5.95 -9.59
N ALA A 61 5.97 7.00 -9.08
CA ALA A 61 5.91 8.30 -9.77
C ALA A 61 7.31 8.87 -10.07
N ILE A 62 8.22 8.89 -9.09
CA ILE A 62 9.59 9.40 -9.29
C ILE A 62 10.35 8.56 -10.33
N ALA A 63 10.19 7.23 -10.32
CA ALA A 63 10.81 6.34 -11.31
C ALA A 63 10.29 6.61 -12.72
N ALA A 64 8.96 6.73 -12.87
CA ALA A 64 8.33 7.06 -14.15
C ALA A 64 8.76 8.44 -14.68
N GLY A 65 8.93 9.43 -13.78
CA GLY A 65 9.43 10.77 -14.14
C GLY A 65 10.89 10.73 -14.57
N ARG A 66 11.73 10.02 -13.84
CA ARG A 66 13.14 9.81 -14.21
C ARG A 66 13.25 9.21 -15.59
N GLN A 67 12.51 8.14 -15.87
CA GLN A 67 12.48 7.48 -17.16
C GLN A 67 12.00 8.43 -18.28
N ALA A 68 10.91 9.18 -18.04
CA ALA A 68 10.37 10.10 -19.01
C ALA A 68 11.30 11.26 -19.37
N LEU A 69 12.11 11.71 -18.41
CA LEU A 69 13.06 12.82 -18.57
C LEU A 69 14.44 12.36 -19.04
N GLY A 70 14.72 11.05 -19.05
CA GLY A 70 16.05 10.52 -19.34
C GLY A 70 17.12 10.96 -18.32
N CYS A 71 16.72 11.24 -17.07
CA CYS A 71 17.61 11.80 -16.05
C CYS A 71 18.19 10.73 -15.13
N GLN A 72 19.27 11.11 -14.40
CA GLN A 72 19.85 10.30 -13.34
C GLN A 72 18.96 10.28 -12.09
N LYS A 73 19.34 9.46 -11.09
CA LYS A 73 18.63 9.41 -9.80
C LYS A 73 18.62 10.80 -9.15
N PRO A 74 17.44 11.30 -8.69
CA PRO A 74 17.35 12.64 -8.11
C PRO A 74 18.18 12.74 -6.82
N GLN A 75 18.91 13.83 -6.67
CA GLN A 75 19.79 14.09 -5.53
C GLN A 75 19.15 15.04 -4.52
N THR A 76 18.27 15.93 -4.98
CA THR A 76 17.64 16.96 -4.17
C THR A 76 16.14 16.70 -4.02
N VAL A 77 15.54 17.34 -3.00
CA VAL A 77 14.06 17.31 -2.81
C VAL A 77 13.35 17.92 -4.01
N ALA A 78 13.84 19.06 -4.50
CA ALA A 78 13.24 19.73 -5.66
C ALA A 78 13.26 18.85 -6.91
N GLU A 79 14.34 18.11 -7.15
CA GLU A 79 14.40 17.14 -8.25
C GLU A 79 13.40 15.99 -8.04
N LYS A 80 13.29 15.45 -6.82
CA LYS A 80 12.29 14.42 -6.51
C LYS A 80 10.87 14.92 -6.77
N GLN A 81 10.56 16.13 -6.35
CA GLN A 81 9.25 16.77 -6.58
C GLN A 81 8.97 16.99 -8.07
N ALA A 82 9.95 17.50 -8.81
CA ALA A 82 9.83 17.70 -10.26
C ALA A 82 9.65 16.35 -11.00
N TYR A 83 10.43 15.33 -10.63
CA TYR A 83 10.28 14.00 -11.22
C TYR A 83 8.93 13.37 -10.88
N ALA A 84 8.47 13.52 -9.64
CA ALA A 84 7.15 13.07 -9.24
C ALA A 84 6.03 13.76 -10.04
N ALA A 85 6.14 15.07 -10.30
CA ALA A 85 5.17 15.82 -11.11
C ALA A 85 5.04 15.25 -12.53
N VAL A 86 6.15 15.01 -13.22
CA VAL A 86 6.16 14.41 -14.56
C VAL A 86 5.72 12.97 -14.52
N GLY A 87 6.24 12.22 -13.56
CA GLY A 87 6.04 10.78 -13.48
C GLY A 87 4.65 10.39 -13.03
N GLN A 88 4.02 11.15 -12.14
CA GLN A 88 2.63 10.88 -11.73
C GLN A 88 1.67 10.98 -12.92
N ALA A 89 1.83 11.99 -13.78
CA ALA A 89 1.04 12.12 -15.00
C ALA A 89 1.27 10.92 -15.94
N ARG A 90 2.53 10.51 -16.14
CA ARG A 90 2.88 9.35 -16.98
C ARG A 90 2.32 8.06 -16.42
N LEU A 91 2.46 7.83 -15.12
CA LEU A 91 1.96 6.64 -14.45
C LEU A 91 0.44 6.54 -14.56
N MET A 92 -0.28 7.64 -14.37
CA MET A 92 -1.75 7.67 -14.54
C MET A 92 -2.18 7.41 -15.98
N MET A 93 -1.44 7.91 -16.97
CA MET A 93 -1.71 7.57 -18.38
C MET A 93 -1.58 6.06 -18.63
N VAL A 94 -0.57 5.41 -18.05
CA VAL A 94 -0.39 3.95 -18.15
C VAL A 94 -1.55 3.23 -17.48
N TYR A 95 -1.89 3.59 -16.24
CA TYR A 95 -3.02 2.99 -15.54
C TYR A 95 -4.33 3.14 -16.30
N GLN A 96 -4.67 4.36 -16.73
CA GLN A 96 -5.92 4.63 -17.47
C GLN A 96 -6.00 3.84 -18.77
N LYS A 97 -4.89 3.79 -19.52
CA LYS A 97 -4.83 3.04 -20.79
C LYS A 97 -5.11 1.55 -20.54
N ILE A 98 -4.42 0.92 -19.58
CA ILE A 98 -4.58 -0.52 -19.35
C ILE A 98 -5.94 -0.83 -18.70
N PHE A 99 -6.43 -0.02 -17.75
CA PHE A 99 -7.78 -0.18 -17.20
C PHE A 99 -8.87 -0.08 -18.27
N SER A 100 -8.70 0.79 -19.25
CA SER A 100 -9.68 0.93 -20.35
C SER A 100 -9.82 -0.33 -21.21
N GLU A 101 -8.74 -1.12 -21.37
CA GLU A 101 -8.79 -2.42 -22.07
C GLU A 101 -9.70 -3.45 -21.35
N TYR A 102 -9.91 -3.26 -20.04
CA TYR A 102 -10.80 -4.08 -19.21
C TYR A 102 -12.15 -3.38 -18.91
N ASN A 103 -12.51 -2.33 -19.64
CA ASN A 103 -13.72 -1.52 -19.40
C ASN A 103 -13.80 -0.98 -17.95
N GLN A 104 -12.65 -0.67 -17.36
CA GLN A 104 -12.56 -0.06 -16.02
C GLN A 104 -12.09 1.38 -16.12
N THR A 105 -12.56 2.22 -15.21
CA THR A 105 -12.15 3.63 -15.12
C THR A 105 -11.28 3.81 -13.89
N ALA A 106 -10.06 4.31 -14.10
CA ALA A 106 -9.19 4.73 -13.00
C ALA A 106 -9.44 6.20 -12.64
N ALA A 107 -9.41 6.52 -11.35
CA ALA A 107 -9.50 7.87 -10.83
C ALA A 107 -8.27 8.20 -9.98
N GLN A 108 -7.61 9.32 -10.23
CA GLN A 108 -6.46 9.76 -9.44
C GLN A 108 -6.90 10.41 -8.13
N VAL A 109 -6.29 9.99 -7.00
CA VAL A 109 -6.43 10.66 -5.71
C VAL A 109 -5.04 10.91 -5.13
N LEU A 110 -4.65 12.17 -5.00
CA LEU A 110 -3.37 12.55 -4.39
C LEU A 110 -3.61 13.11 -2.99
N MET A 111 -2.87 12.57 -2.02
CA MET A 111 -3.04 12.90 -0.61
C MET A 111 -1.74 13.41 0.00
N THR A 112 -1.88 14.25 1.01
CA THR A 112 -0.79 14.68 1.89
C THR A 112 -1.19 14.40 3.34
N LYS A 113 -0.24 14.46 4.27
CA LYS A 113 -0.55 14.37 5.70
C LYS A 113 -1.61 15.39 6.13
N ASN A 114 -1.56 16.61 5.58
CA ASN A 114 -2.55 17.64 5.86
C ASN A 114 -3.97 17.26 5.45
N THR A 115 -4.13 16.47 4.36
CA THR A 115 -5.45 15.94 3.95
C THR A 115 -6.11 15.14 5.07
N ILE A 116 -5.32 14.48 5.91
CA ILE A 116 -5.84 13.65 7.00
C ILE A 116 -5.97 14.43 8.31
N VAL A 117 -5.01 15.31 8.61
CA VAL A 117 -5.01 16.07 9.87
C VAL A 117 -6.13 17.11 9.88
N ASP A 118 -6.36 17.80 8.77
CA ASP A 118 -7.47 18.76 8.66
C ASP A 118 -8.82 18.04 8.54
N ASN A 119 -9.75 18.34 9.44
CA ASN A 119 -11.05 17.67 9.52
C ASN A 119 -11.87 17.82 8.24
N THR A 120 -11.91 19.01 7.65
CA THR A 120 -12.68 19.30 6.44
C THR A 120 -12.10 18.56 5.24
N SER A 121 -10.78 18.61 5.07
CA SER A 121 -10.07 17.90 4.00
C SER A 121 -10.23 16.39 4.12
N ARG A 122 -10.17 15.86 5.34
CA ARG A 122 -10.36 14.43 5.62
C ARG A 122 -11.77 13.96 5.27
N GLU A 123 -12.80 14.72 5.64
CA GLU A 123 -14.18 14.41 5.31
C GLU A 123 -14.41 14.48 3.79
N ASN A 124 -13.88 15.51 3.12
CA ASN A 124 -13.96 15.65 1.67
C ASN A 124 -13.26 14.49 0.95
N ALA A 125 -12.10 14.07 1.43
CA ALA A 125 -11.40 12.90 0.89
C ALA A 125 -12.24 11.63 1.03
N ARG A 126 -12.81 11.37 2.22
CA ARG A 126 -13.71 10.24 2.45
C ARG A 126 -14.89 10.26 1.48
N ASN A 127 -15.60 11.39 1.39
CA ASN A 127 -16.74 11.56 0.50
C ASN A 127 -16.36 11.33 -0.97
N THR A 128 -15.18 11.76 -1.39
CA THR A 128 -14.64 11.51 -2.72
C THR A 128 -14.43 10.03 -2.98
N PHE A 129 -13.78 9.30 -2.06
CA PHE A 129 -13.61 7.84 -2.19
C PHE A 129 -14.94 7.12 -2.25
N ASP A 130 -15.85 7.43 -1.34
CA ASP A 130 -17.18 6.80 -1.32
C ASP A 130 -17.93 7.02 -2.63
N GLN A 131 -17.86 8.22 -3.18
CA GLN A 131 -18.51 8.53 -4.45
C GLN A 131 -17.84 7.83 -5.63
N LEU A 132 -16.49 7.79 -5.68
CA LEU A 132 -15.74 7.09 -6.73
C LEU A 132 -16.07 5.59 -6.72
N LEU A 133 -16.10 4.96 -5.55
CA LEU A 133 -16.44 3.54 -5.40
C LEU A 133 -17.89 3.26 -5.83
N LYS A 134 -18.85 4.12 -5.44
CA LYS A 134 -20.24 4.03 -5.90
C LYS A 134 -20.39 4.17 -7.41
N LEU A 135 -19.58 5.01 -8.04
CA LEU A 135 -19.54 5.18 -9.51
C LEU A 135 -18.86 4.02 -10.21
N GLY A 136 -18.35 3.06 -9.47
CA GLY A 136 -17.70 1.91 -10.05
C GLY A 136 -16.31 2.18 -10.61
N THR A 137 -15.61 3.21 -10.16
CA THR A 137 -14.22 3.50 -10.56
C THR A 137 -13.21 2.81 -9.67
N VAL A 138 -11.96 2.75 -10.11
CA VAL A 138 -10.81 2.30 -9.31
C VAL A 138 -10.01 3.53 -8.89
N PRO A 139 -10.08 3.98 -7.61
CA PRO A 139 -9.21 5.03 -7.14
C PRO A 139 -7.75 4.55 -7.13
N VAL A 140 -6.87 5.30 -7.80
CA VAL A 140 -5.41 5.13 -7.77
C VAL A 140 -4.84 6.24 -6.91
N VAL A 141 -4.33 5.85 -5.75
CA VAL A 141 -3.89 6.76 -4.70
C VAL A 141 -2.38 6.84 -4.66
N ASN A 142 -1.85 8.01 -4.45
CA ASN A 142 -0.44 8.24 -4.14
C ASN A 142 -0.29 9.44 -3.22
N GLU A 143 0.89 9.58 -2.61
CA GLU A 143 1.26 10.82 -1.95
C GLU A 143 1.40 11.93 -3.00
N ASN A 144 1.00 13.16 -2.66
CA ASN A 144 1.25 14.34 -3.50
C ASN A 144 2.69 14.82 -3.27
N ASP A 145 3.64 14.10 -3.82
CA ASP A 145 5.08 14.39 -3.71
C ASP A 145 5.45 15.79 -4.22
N THR A 146 4.62 16.41 -5.06
CA THR A 146 4.91 17.74 -5.64
C THR A 146 4.87 18.85 -4.60
N VAL A 147 4.09 18.67 -3.54
CA VAL A 147 3.90 19.67 -2.47
C VAL A 147 4.26 19.14 -1.08
N SER A 148 4.54 17.84 -0.96
CA SER A 148 4.95 17.22 0.30
C SER A 148 6.37 17.62 0.65
N THR A 149 6.57 18.16 1.87
CA THR A 149 7.90 18.37 2.47
C THR A 149 8.21 17.27 3.48
N TYR A 150 9.46 17.19 3.96
CA TYR A 150 9.85 16.18 4.96
C TYR A 150 8.97 16.19 6.21
N GLU A 151 8.47 17.36 6.62
CA GLU A 151 7.67 17.54 7.82
C GLU A 151 6.21 17.08 7.66
N ILE A 152 5.72 17.02 6.41
CA ILE A 152 4.33 16.70 6.08
C ILE A 152 4.17 15.44 5.24
N LYS A 153 5.23 14.65 5.07
CA LYS A 153 5.16 13.36 4.39
C LYS A 153 4.54 12.28 5.27
N PHE A 154 3.81 11.37 4.65
CA PHE A 154 3.44 10.11 5.31
C PHE A 154 4.66 9.23 5.59
N GLY A 155 5.76 9.46 4.89
CA GLY A 155 7.00 8.72 4.98
C GLY A 155 7.11 7.63 3.94
N ASP A 156 6.06 6.84 3.74
CA ASP A 156 5.99 5.77 2.75
C ASP A 156 4.53 5.41 2.41
N ASN A 157 4.35 4.70 1.29
CA ASN A 157 3.03 4.29 0.84
C ASN A 157 2.45 3.11 1.63
N ASP A 158 3.23 2.43 2.49
CA ASP A 158 2.71 1.40 3.39
C ASP A 158 1.78 2.07 4.41
N ARG A 159 2.26 3.14 5.07
CA ARG A 159 1.44 3.95 6.00
C ARG A 159 0.27 4.62 5.31
N LEU A 160 0.50 5.22 4.13
CA LEU A 160 -0.57 5.84 3.35
C LEU A 160 -1.68 4.84 3.06
N SER A 161 -1.35 3.60 2.67
CA SER A 161 -2.33 2.56 2.37
C SER A 161 -3.16 2.15 3.58
N ALA A 162 -2.55 2.06 4.77
CA ALA A 162 -3.27 1.77 6.00
C ALA A 162 -4.17 2.95 6.43
N ILE A 163 -3.71 4.20 6.25
CA ILE A 163 -4.50 5.40 6.50
C ILE A 163 -5.71 5.45 5.55
N VAL A 164 -5.51 5.16 4.26
CA VAL A 164 -6.61 5.08 3.29
C VAL A 164 -7.59 3.98 3.69
N SER A 165 -7.10 2.79 4.10
CA SER A 165 -7.94 1.69 4.56
C SER A 165 -8.82 2.10 5.74
N ALA A 166 -8.24 2.76 6.75
CA ALA A 166 -8.97 3.28 7.90
C ALA A 166 -9.98 4.38 7.51
N LEU A 167 -9.59 5.28 6.59
CA LEU A 167 -10.43 6.39 6.13
C LEU A 167 -11.70 5.91 5.45
N ILE A 168 -11.59 4.88 4.59
CA ILE A 168 -12.71 4.37 3.79
C ILE A 168 -13.42 3.17 4.43
N GLY A 169 -12.96 2.69 5.59
CA GLY A 169 -13.49 1.48 6.23
C GLY A 169 -13.30 0.25 5.37
N ALA A 170 -12.07 -0.01 4.93
CA ALA A 170 -11.74 -1.19 4.14
C ALA A 170 -11.80 -2.46 4.99
N ASP A 171 -12.16 -3.58 4.37
CA ASP A 171 -12.19 -4.89 5.02
C ASP A 171 -10.81 -5.57 5.01
N LEU A 172 -10.00 -5.26 3.99
CA LEU A 172 -8.69 -5.87 3.77
C LEU A 172 -7.71 -4.87 3.16
N LEU A 173 -6.48 -4.86 3.67
CA LEU A 173 -5.31 -4.24 3.07
C LEU A 173 -4.34 -5.33 2.61
N VAL A 174 -4.06 -5.42 1.32
CA VAL A 174 -2.99 -6.26 0.75
C VAL A 174 -1.77 -5.38 0.47
N LEU A 175 -0.69 -5.62 1.19
CA LEU A 175 0.56 -4.88 1.07
C LEU A 175 1.57 -5.74 0.29
N LEU A 176 1.69 -5.47 -1.01
CA LEU A 176 2.66 -6.13 -1.88
C LEU A 176 4.05 -5.49 -1.71
N SER A 177 5.02 -6.33 -1.38
CA SER A 177 6.39 -5.94 -1.06
C SER A 177 7.40 -6.88 -1.75
N ASP A 178 8.67 -6.67 -1.49
CA ASP A 178 9.80 -7.50 -1.91
C ASP A 178 10.18 -8.58 -0.88
N ILE A 179 9.31 -8.82 0.10
CA ILE A 179 9.47 -9.85 1.12
C ILE A 179 8.23 -10.74 1.17
N ASP A 180 8.42 -12.01 1.54
CA ASP A 180 7.32 -12.99 1.61
C ASP A 180 6.36 -12.72 2.77
N GLY A 181 6.81 -12.02 3.80
CA GLY A 181 6.05 -11.69 5.00
C GLY A 181 6.97 -11.31 6.15
N LEU A 182 6.50 -11.51 7.37
CA LEU A 182 7.25 -11.25 8.59
C LEU A 182 7.98 -12.52 9.03
N TYR A 183 9.21 -12.33 9.50
CA TYR A 183 10.03 -13.38 10.11
C TYR A 183 10.41 -12.99 11.53
N SER A 184 10.77 -13.97 12.35
CA SER A 184 11.24 -13.75 13.73
C SER A 184 12.55 -12.95 13.81
N ASP A 185 13.33 -12.93 12.72
CA ASP A 185 14.59 -12.18 12.54
C ASP A 185 14.82 -11.96 11.03
N ASP A 186 15.88 -11.28 10.62
CA ASP A 186 16.23 -11.12 9.21
C ASP A 186 16.70 -12.47 8.62
N PRO A 187 15.92 -13.08 7.70
CA PRO A 187 16.26 -14.40 7.15
C PRO A 187 17.53 -14.37 6.27
N LYS A 188 18.00 -13.19 5.85
CA LYS A 188 19.27 -13.05 5.10
C LYS A 188 20.48 -13.13 6.03
N MET A 189 20.32 -12.76 7.30
CA MET A 189 21.38 -12.73 8.30
C MET A 189 21.30 -13.90 9.26
N ASN A 190 20.09 -14.40 9.55
CA ASN A 190 19.83 -15.51 10.44
C ASN A 190 19.08 -16.65 9.70
N PRO A 191 19.76 -17.76 9.39
CA PRO A 191 19.12 -18.91 8.73
C PRO A 191 18.04 -19.59 9.57
N ASP A 192 18.05 -19.39 10.90
CA ASP A 192 17.06 -19.94 11.83
C ASP A 192 15.85 -19.03 12.03
N ALA A 193 15.73 -17.94 11.23
CA ALA A 193 14.58 -17.07 11.27
C ALA A 193 13.31 -17.81 10.85
N GLU A 194 12.31 -17.85 11.72
CA GLU A 194 11.04 -18.51 11.48
C GLU A 194 10.05 -17.55 10.81
N PHE A 195 9.32 -18.07 9.82
CA PHE A 195 8.26 -17.32 9.15
C PHE A 195 7.03 -17.22 10.06
N ILE A 196 6.47 -16.00 10.17
CA ILE A 196 5.28 -15.72 10.99
C ILE A 196 4.08 -15.60 10.04
N SER A 197 3.26 -16.64 9.97
CA SER A 197 2.13 -16.68 9.06
C SER A 197 0.95 -15.80 9.51
N GLN A 198 0.75 -15.64 10.82
CA GLN A 198 -0.35 -14.86 11.40
C GLN A 198 0.07 -14.13 12.67
N VAL A 199 -0.43 -12.91 12.80
CA VAL A 199 -0.25 -12.04 13.98
C VAL A 199 -1.64 -11.58 14.43
N ASP A 200 -2.06 -12.07 15.58
CA ASP A 200 -3.35 -11.69 16.16
C ASP A 200 -3.25 -10.45 17.05
N GLU A 201 -2.10 -10.18 17.61
CA GLU A 201 -1.84 -9.02 18.45
C GLU A 201 -0.46 -8.41 18.18
N LEU A 202 -0.41 -7.11 17.96
CA LEU A 202 0.83 -6.36 17.75
C LEU A 202 1.45 -5.96 19.08
N SER A 203 2.25 -6.88 19.65
CA SER A 203 2.98 -6.62 20.91
C SER A 203 4.11 -5.59 20.72
N ASP A 204 4.51 -4.93 21.82
CA ASP A 204 5.66 -4.01 21.80
C ASP A 204 6.97 -4.72 21.39
N ALA A 205 7.09 -6.00 21.72
CA ALA A 205 8.22 -6.82 21.29
C ALA A 205 8.27 -6.93 19.75
N LEU A 206 7.14 -7.23 19.11
CA LEU A 206 7.02 -7.31 17.66
C LEU A 206 7.32 -5.95 17.01
N MET A 207 6.79 -4.86 17.57
CA MET A 207 7.05 -3.50 17.08
C MET A 207 8.53 -3.10 17.18
N SER A 208 9.25 -3.61 18.19
CA SER A 208 10.69 -3.34 18.36
C SER A 208 11.56 -4.08 17.35
N MET A 209 11.14 -5.26 16.88
CA MET A 209 11.85 -6.02 15.84
C MET A 209 11.98 -5.23 14.54
N GLY A 210 10.96 -4.45 14.18
CA GLY A 210 11.00 -3.60 12.99
C GLY A 210 12.05 -2.48 13.04
N LYS A 211 12.54 -2.11 14.22
CA LYS A 211 13.55 -1.04 14.38
C LYS A 211 14.98 -1.51 14.13
N SER A 212 15.25 -2.80 14.27
CA SER A 212 16.61 -3.38 14.14
C SER A 212 17.00 -3.70 12.68
N THR A 213 16.05 -3.73 11.74
CA THR A 213 16.26 -4.15 10.35
C THR A 213 16.41 -2.99 9.36
N SER A 214 16.94 -1.85 9.77
CA SER A 214 17.20 -0.69 8.89
C SER A 214 18.44 -0.92 8.02
N GLY A 215 18.31 -1.70 6.96
CA GLY A 215 19.44 -2.15 6.13
C GLY A 215 19.25 -2.14 4.61
N SER A 216 18.36 -1.31 4.02
CA SER A 216 18.34 -1.17 2.57
C SER A 216 18.22 0.29 2.11
N ASP A 217 19.24 0.77 1.40
CA ASP A 217 19.33 2.12 0.80
C ASP A 217 18.32 2.41 -0.32
N VAL A 218 17.38 1.50 -0.64
CA VAL A 218 16.54 1.60 -1.84
C VAL A 218 15.04 1.73 -1.56
N GLY A 219 14.58 1.48 -0.33
CA GLY A 219 13.16 1.59 0.03
C GLY A 219 12.96 2.36 1.33
N THR A 220 12.19 3.43 1.30
CA THR A 220 11.80 4.20 2.50
C THR A 220 10.84 3.42 3.43
N GLY A 221 10.34 2.25 3.00
CA GLY A 221 9.36 1.41 3.68
C GLY A 221 9.97 0.15 4.30
N GLY A 222 10.88 0.28 5.28
CA GLY A 222 11.42 -0.87 6.03
C GLY A 222 10.36 -1.63 6.83
N MET A 223 10.77 -2.72 7.52
CA MET A 223 9.86 -3.52 8.34
C MET A 223 9.10 -2.68 9.37
N ALA A 224 9.73 -1.67 9.97
CA ALA A 224 9.08 -0.74 10.89
C ALA A 224 7.84 -0.07 10.27
N ALA A 225 7.94 0.41 9.01
CA ALA A 225 6.83 1.04 8.32
C ALA A 225 5.66 0.08 8.10
N LYS A 226 5.95 -1.18 7.76
CA LYS A 226 4.94 -2.24 7.58
C LYS A 226 4.23 -2.60 8.89
N LEU A 227 4.97 -2.68 9.98
CA LEU A 227 4.38 -2.92 11.32
C LEU A 227 3.52 -1.73 11.79
N TYR A 228 3.93 -0.50 11.49
CA TYR A 228 3.08 0.68 11.75
C TYR A 228 1.82 0.67 10.88
N ALA A 229 1.93 0.28 9.62
CA ALA A 229 0.77 0.11 8.74
C ALA A 229 -0.18 -0.98 9.29
N ALA A 230 0.36 -2.11 9.76
CA ALA A 230 -0.42 -3.17 10.40
C ALA A 230 -1.14 -2.67 11.66
N LYS A 231 -0.48 -1.86 12.49
CA LYS A 231 -1.09 -1.27 13.69
C LYS A 231 -2.27 -0.36 13.36
N ILE A 232 -2.15 0.48 12.31
CA ILE A 232 -3.23 1.34 11.85
C ILE A 232 -4.38 0.50 11.27
N ALA A 233 -4.08 -0.44 10.40
CA ALA A 233 -5.08 -1.30 9.76
C ALA A 233 -5.84 -2.12 10.80
N ALA A 234 -5.16 -2.90 11.63
CA ALA A 234 -5.78 -3.73 12.66
C ALA A 234 -6.61 -2.90 13.64
N GLY A 235 -6.07 -1.77 14.15
CA GLY A 235 -6.77 -0.88 15.08
C GLY A 235 -8.03 -0.24 14.48
N SER A 236 -8.05 0.00 13.16
CA SER A 236 -9.24 0.51 12.45
C SER A 236 -10.29 -0.56 12.13
N GLY A 237 -9.96 -1.84 12.32
CA GLY A 237 -10.83 -2.96 11.99
C GLY A 237 -10.64 -3.51 10.58
N THR A 238 -9.48 -3.29 9.98
CA THR A 238 -9.07 -3.79 8.67
C THR A 238 -8.06 -4.93 8.85
N ASP A 239 -8.32 -6.12 8.29
CA ASP A 239 -7.28 -7.15 8.19
C ASP A 239 -6.18 -6.68 7.23
N MET A 240 -4.94 -7.06 7.49
CA MET A 240 -3.84 -6.72 6.61
C MET A 240 -3.01 -7.97 6.28
N VAL A 241 -2.62 -8.12 5.01
CA VAL A 241 -1.68 -9.17 4.59
C VAL A 241 -0.46 -8.52 3.94
N ILE A 242 0.73 -8.86 4.45
CA ILE A 242 1.99 -8.57 3.76
C ILE A 242 2.35 -9.80 2.94
N ALA A 243 2.59 -9.61 1.65
CA ALA A 243 2.98 -10.70 0.75
C ALA A 243 3.99 -10.23 -0.30
N ASN A 244 4.70 -11.20 -0.89
CA ASN A 244 5.62 -10.92 -1.98
C ASN A 244 4.87 -10.52 -3.24
N GLY A 245 5.21 -9.33 -3.77
CA GLY A 245 4.62 -8.75 -4.96
C GLY A 245 5.34 -9.10 -6.27
N ASP A 246 6.26 -10.07 -6.27
CA ASP A 246 6.92 -10.51 -7.50
C ASP A 246 5.93 -11.15 -8.46
N ASP A 247 5.03 -11.97 -7.94
CA ASP A 247 3.83 -12.39 -8.65
C ASP A 247 2.60 -11.77 -7.97
N VAL A 248 1.96 -10.84 -8.67
CA VAL A 248 0.71 -10.21 -8.19
C VAL A 248 -0.47 -11.18 -8.13
N GLY A 249 -0.34 -12.37 -8.71
CA GLY A 249 -1.30 -13.48 -8.58
C GLY A 249 -1.50 -13.94 -7.13
N VAL A 250 -0.53 -13.67 -6.25
CA VAL A 250 -0.63 -13.92 -4.80
C VAL A 250 -1.89 -13.32 -4.16
N ILE A 251 -2.46 -12.26 -4.76
CA ILE A 251 -3.72 -11.67 -4.30
C ILE A 251 -4.85 -12.71 -4.32
N TRP A 252 -4.90 -13.58 -5.33
CA TRP A 252 -5.88 -14.67 -5.40
C TRP A 252 -5.67 -15.69 -4.29
N ASP A 253 -4.43 -16.10 -4.05
CA ASP A 253 -4.09 -17.03 -2.98
C ASP A 253 -4.52 -16.50 -1.61
N ILE A 254 -4.29 -15.19 -1.36
CA ILE A 254 -4.75 -14.51 -0.14
C ILE A 254 -6.28 -14.60 -0.02
N LEU A 255 -7.01 -14.24 -1.09
CA LEU A 255 -8.46 -14.20 -1.09
C LEU A 255 -9.12 -15.59 -1.09
N GLU A 256 -8.40 -16.62 -1.48
CA GLU A 256 -8.82 -18.02 -1.33
C GLU A 256 -8.55 -18.59 0.07
N GLY A 257 -7.90 -17.81 0.93
CA GLY A 257 -7.57 -18.19 2.30
C GLY A 257 -6.35 -19.12 2.40
N ARG A 258 -5.51 -19.16 1.34
CA ARG A 258 -4.26 -19.96 1.39
C ARG A 258 -3.27 -19.33 2.36
N GLU A 259 -2.40 -20.16 2.90
CA GLU A 259 -1.37 -19.72 3.84
C GLU A 259 -0.18 -19.09 3.10
N VAL A 260 -0.40 -17.86 2.59
CA VAL A 260 0.61 -17.05 1.91
C VAL A 260 0.72 -15.69 2.62
N GLY A 261 1.92 -15.19 2.73
CA GLY A 261 2.19 -13.94 3.42
C GLY A 261 1.89 -13.98 4.92
N THR A 262 2.09 -12.87 5.59
CA THR A 262 1.74 -12.69 7.01
C THR A 262 0.40 -11.97 7.13
N LEU A 263 -0.58 -12.64 7.74
CA LEU A 263 -1.88 -12.05 8.07
C LEU A 263 -1.82 -11.36 9.44
N PHE A 264 -2.20 -10.09 9.49
CA PHE A 264 -2.50 -9.35 10.70
C PHE A 264 -4.01 -9.23 10.83
N THR A 265 -4.57 -9.85 11.88
CA THR A 265 -6.02 -9.85 12.08
C THR A 265 -6.52 -8.52 12.64
N ALA A 266 -7.71 -8.12 12.21
CA ALA A 266 -8.33 -6.88 12.66
C ALA A 266 -8.71 -6.93 14.14
N HIS A 267 -8.33 -5.91 14.88
CA HIS A 267 -8.73 -5.68 16.27
C HIS A 267 -9.24 -4.26 16.43
N ARG A 268 -10.48 -4.02 16.06
CA ARG A 268 -11.04 -2.68 16.18
C ARG A 268 -10.98 -2.22 17.63
N SER A 269 -10.07 -1.28 17.92
CA SER A 269 -9.99 -0.64 19.22
C SER A 269 -11.13 0.37 19.39
N PRO A 270 -11.87 0.34 20.50
CA PRO A 270 -12.89 1.36 20.78
C PRO A 270 -12.31 2.78 20.83
N ASP A 271 -11.06 2.90 21.24
CA ASP A 271 -10.34 4.17 21.40
C ASP A 271 -9.50 4.53 20.14
N PHE A 272 -9.70 3.79 19.02
CA PHE A 272 -8.94 4.06 17.80
C PHE A 272 -9.33 5.42 17.21
N THR A 273 -8.40 6.36 17.22
CA THR A 273 -8.48 7.59 16.43
C THR A 273 -7.33 7.63 15.44
N LEU A 274 -7.66 7.76 14.15
CA LEU A 274 -6.67 7.81 13.07
C LEU A 274 -5.64 8.94 13.32
N LEU A 275 -6.08 10.05 13.93
CA LEU A 275 -5.23 11.20 14.23
C LEU A 275 -4.14 10.87 15.25
N ASP A 276 -4.47 10.16 16.32
CA ASP A 276 -3.50 9.80 17.36
C ASP A 276 -2.35 8.96 16.79
N TYR A 277 -2.67 8.09 15.81
CA TYR A 277 -1.65 7.28 15.14
C TYR A 277 -0.76 8.10 14.19
N ILE A 278 -1.31 9.13 13.54
CA ILE A 278 -0.54 10.01 12.66
C ILE A 278 0.36 10.94 13.46
N GLU A 279 -0.10 11.41 14.63
CA GLU A 279 0.65 12.30 15.52
C GLU A 279 1.70 11.56 16.33
N SER A 280 1.46 10.30 16.72
CA SER A 280 2.42 9.49 17.49
C SER A 280 3.69 9.10 16.71
N VAL A 281 3.76 9.39 15.43
CA VAL A 281 4.87 9.05 14.51
C VAL A 281 5.73 10.27 14.21
N HIS A 282 5.92 11.18 15.17
CA HIS A 282 7.04 12.13 15.10
C HIS A 282 8.26 11.52 15.82
N PRO A 283 9.43 11.45 15.12
CA PRO A 283 10.69 11.15 15.78
C PRO A 283 11.08 12.29 16.72
#